data_f1fe9e0efb622d643faa11db72ecea14
#
_entry.id   f1fe9e0efb622d643faa11db72ecea14
#
_cell.length_a   1.000
_cell.length_b   1.000
_cell.length_c   1.000
_cell.angle_alpha   90.00
_cell.angle_beta   90.00
_cell.angle_gamma   90.00
#
_symmetry.space_group_name_H-M   'P 1'
#
loop_
_entity.id
_entity.type
_entity.pdbx_description
1 polymer ?
#
loop_
_entity_poly.entity_id
_entity_poly.type
_entity_poly.pdbx_seq_one_letter_code
_entity_poly.pdbx_strand_id
1 'polypeptide(L)'
;MLEAEIIAHCAPTLAGIKTANMFTYTPMNRNKLSMEIEEENRKLNCRGVFVEVLRTSEYKALVYVYRKKKLEQDLQCEGACALLKDCGYECQETDCCIRQLQERFFEKDGFPHEVGLFLGYPLDLPYPFCLCCNSQLKN
;
A
#
# COMPACT_ATOMS: atom_id res chain seq x y z
N MET A 1 19.60 -5.09 -2.03
CA MET A 1 18.86 -5.27 -0.80
C MET A 1 17.59 -4.45 -0.84
N LEU A 2 16.89 -4.38 0.26
CA LEU A 2 15.61 -3.69 0.28
C LEU A 2 15.74 -2.21 -0.10
N GLU A 3 16.75 -1.53 0.40
CA GLU A 3 16.93 -0.12 0.09
C GLU A 3 17.02 0.13 -1.42
N ALA A 4 17.79 -0.66 -2.12
CA ALA A 4 17.93 -0.51 -3.56
C ALA A 4 16.60 -0.74 -4.28
N GLU A 5 15.83 -1.71 -3.81
CA GLU A 5 14.53 -2.00 -4.40
C GLU A 5 13.53 -0.87 -4.16
N ILE A 6 13.57 -0.29 -2.96
CA ILE A 6 12.71 0.86 -2.66
C ILE A 6 13.05 2.01 -3.59
N ILE A 7 14.33 2.29 -3.78
CA ILE A 7 14.74 3.37 -4.67
C ILE A 7 14.30 3.09 -6.10
N ALA A 8 14.47 1.86 -6.55
CA ALA A 8 14.14 1.49 -7.91
C ALA A 8 12.63 1.56 -8.19
N HIS A 9 11.81 1.13 -7.22
CA HIS A 9 10.37 0.99 -7.46
C HIS A 9 9.55 2.14 -6.90
N CYS A 10 10.07 2.90 -5.95
CA CYS A 10 9.28 3.88 -5.22
C CYS A 10 9.80 5.31 -5.37
N ALA A 11 10.56 5.58 -6.42
CA ALA A 11 11.12 6.92 -6.62
C ALA A 11 10.06 8.03 -6.58
N PRO A 12 8.88 7.88 -7.22
CA PRO A 12 7.88 8.94 -7.15
C PRO A 12 7.36 9.19 -5.73
N THR A 13 7.23 8.14 -4.93
CA THR A 13 6.80 8.29 -3.54
C THR A 13 7.90 8.97 -2.72
N LEU A 14 9.14 8.58 -2.93
CA LEU A 14 10.27 9.19 -2.22
C LEU A 14 10.42 10.66 -2.56
N ALA A 15 10.12 11.02 -3.81
CA ALA A 15 10.19 12.41 -4.26
C ALA A 15 9.00 13.25 -3.83
N GLY A 16 7.98 12.64 -3.23
CA GLY A 16 6.80 13.36 -2.79
C GLY A 16 5.79 13.61 -3.88
N ILE A 17 5.96 12.98 -5.04
CA ILE A 17 5.04 13.16 -6.17
C ILE A 17 3.83 12.24 -6.05
N LYS A 18 4.01 11.08 -5.46
CA LYS A 18 2.97 10.07 -5.36
C LYS A 18 2.76 9.70 -3.89
N THR A 19 1.54 9.30 -3.55
CA THR A 19 1.21 8.90 -2.18
C THR A 19 1.95 7.63 -1.78
N ALA A 20 1.95 6.62 -2.64
CA ALA A 20 2.53 5.32 -2.29
C ALA A 20 2.89 4.51 -3.51
N ASN A 21 3.76 3.56 -3.31
CA ASN A 21 4.09 2.52 -4.28
C ASN A 21 4.11 1.19 -3.55
N MET A 22 3.93 0.11 -4.29
CA MET A 22 4.14 -1.21 -3.73
C MET A 22 4.86 -2.07 -4.76
N PHE A 23 5.61 -3.03 -4.27
CA PHE A 23 6.38 -3.91 -5.13
C PHE A 23 6.60 -5.24 -4.44
N THR A 24 6.91 -6.26 -5.23
CA THR A 24 7.22 -7.57 -4.71
C THR A 24 8.72 -7.66 -4.45
N TYR A 25 9.08 -8.06 -3.25
CA TYR A 25 10.47 -8.17 -2.82
C TYR A 25 10.77 -9.61 -2.44
N THR A 26 11.93 -10.11 -2.89
CA THR A 26 12.39 -11.44 -2.52
C THR A 26 13.60 -11.26 -1.61
N PRO A 27 13.44 -11.41 -0.29
CA PRO A 27 14.57 -11.23 0.62
C PRO A 27 15.57 -12.38 0.47
N MET A 28 16.84 -12.07 0.61
CA MET A 28 17.86 -13.11 0.57
C MET A 28 17.75 -14.03 1.76
N ASN A 29 17.35 -13.50 2.90
CA ASN A 29 17.12 -14.28 4.10
C ASN A 29 15.78 -13.84 4.66
N ARG A 30 14.82 -14.76 4.62
CA ARG A 30 13.46 -14.45 5.07
C ARG A 30 13.40 -14.04 6.54
N ASN A 31 14.28 -14.60 7.35
CA ASN A 31 14.30 -14.28 8.77
C ASN A 31 14.77 -12.87 9.05
N LYS A 32 15.41 -12.22 8.08
CA LYS A 32 15.90 -10.87 8.24
C LYS A 32 14.97 -9.82 7.65
N LEU A 33 13.84 -10.23 7.09
CA LEU A 33 12.92 -9.29 6.46
C LEU A 33 12.45 -8.23 7.44
N SER A 34 12.05 -8.63 8.64
CA SER A 34 11.59 -7.69 9.66
C SER A 34 12.66 -6.67 9.99
N MET A 35 13.90 -7.10 10.08
CA MET A 35 15.00 -6.20 10.38
C MET A 35 15.25 -5.23 9.25
N GLU A 36 15.15 -5.71 8.02
CA GLU A 36 15.31 -4.83 6.87
C GLU A 36 14.22 -3.75 6.84
N ILE A 37 12.98 -4.15 7.11
CA ILE A 37 11.86 -3.21 7.15
C ILE A 37 12.08 -2.17 8.25
N GLU A 38 12.47 -2.60 9.44
CA GLU A 38 12.72 -1.68 10.54
C GLU A 38 13.83 -0.70 10.21
N GLU A 39 14.87 -1.18 9.57
CA GLU A 39 16.00 -0.33 9.23
C GLU A 39 15.59 0.74 8.21
N GLU A 40 14.80 0.36 7.22
CA GLU A 40 14.32 1.34 6.24
C GLU A 40 13.39 2.35 6.90
N ASN A 41 12.52 1.90 7.80
CA ASN A 41 11.67 2.83 8.53
C ASN A 41 12.47 3.80 9.37
N ARG A 42 13.55 3.32 9.97
CA ARG A 42 14.40 4.20 10.80
C ARG A 42 14.98 5.33 9.96
N LYS A 43 15.33 5.05 8.71
CA LYS A 43 15.89 6.06 7.82
C LYS A 43 14.82 6.97 7.22
N LEU A 44 13.64 6.43 6.93
CA LEU A 44 12.65 7.13 6.13
C LEU A 44 11.55 7.80 6.94
N ASN A 45 11.27 7.32 8.16
CA ASN A 45 10.16 7.86 8.93
C ASN A 45 10.33 9.35 9.24
N CYS A 46 11.55 9.80 9.43
CA CYS A 46 11.79 11.21 9.71
C CYS A 46 11.47 12.08 8.49
N ARG A 47 11.37 11.49 7.32
CA ARG A 47 10.97 12.18 6.10
C ARG A 47 9.48 11.99 5.79
N GLY A 48 8.75 11.35 6.68
CA GLY A 48 7.33 11.11 6.50
C GLY A 48 7.00 9.90 5.62
N VAL A 49 7.98 9.06 5.33
CA VAL A 49 7.81 7.88 4.50
C VAL A 49 7.87 6.64 5.38
N PHE A 50 6.93 5.73 5.18
CA PHE A 50 6.79 4.53 5.99
C PHE A 50 6.80 3.30 5.10
N VAL A 51 7.30 2.20 5.62
CA VAL A 51 7.41 0.94 4.89
C VAL A 51 6.68 -0.15 5.67
N GLU A 52 5.78 -0.85 4.99
CA GLU A 52 5.01 -1.94 5.59
C GLU A 52 5.00 -3.13 4.66
N VAL A 53 4.83 -4.32 5.22
CA VAL A 53 4.63 -5.52 4.43
C VAL A 53 3.13 -5.83 4.43
N LEU A 54 2.54 -5.90 3.24
CA LEU A 54 1.11 -6.16 3.13
C LEU A 54 0.79 -7.65 3.07
N ARG A 55 1.67 -8.44 2.49
CA ARG A 55 1.44 -9.87 2.35
C ARG A 55 2.78 -10.58 2.17
N THR A 56 2.90 -11.76 2.74
CA THR A 56 4.07 -12.60 2.51
C THR A 56 3.64 -13.92 1.93
N SER A 57 4.49 -14.48 1.10
CA SER A 57 4.34 -15.83 0.61
C SER A 57 5.64 -16.55 0.94
N GLU A 58 5.82 -17.75 0.41
CA GLU A 58 6.96 -18.58 0.76
C GLU A 58 8.30 -17.89 0.50
N TYR A 59 8.41 -17.20 -0.62
CA TYR A 59 9.69 -16.58 -1.01
C TYR A 59 9.61 -15.09 -1.21
N LYS A 60 8.42 -14.50 -1.15
CA LYS A 60 8.24 -13.11 -1.55
C LYS A 60 7.43 -12.33 -0.53
N ALA A 61 7.63 -11.03 -0.53
CA ALA A 61 6.87 -10.13 0.30
C ALA A 61 6.36 -8.99 -0.56
N LEU A 62 5.12 -8.59 -0.34
CA LEU A 62 4.56 -7.40 -0.99
C LEU A 62 4.86 -6.21 -0.08
N VAL A 63 5.73 -5.34 -0.53
CA VAL A 63 6.20 -4.21 0.27
C VAL A 63 5.47 -2.95 -0.17
N TYR A 64 4.97 -2.21 0.80
CA TYR A 64 4.19 -0.99 0.60
C TYR A 64 4.98 0.17 1.20
N VAL A 65 5.28 1.16 0.37
CA VAL A 65 6.02 2.35 0.78
C VAL A 65 5.11 3.54 0.56
N TYR A 66 4.86 4.33 1.61
CA TYR A 66 3.85 5.37 1.53
C TYR A 66 4.24 6.61 2.33
N ARG A 67 3.72 7.75 1.91
CA ARG A 67 3.82 9.00 2.65
C ARG A 67 2.59 9.10 3.54
N LYS A 68 2.79 9.03 4.84
CA LYS A 68 1.69 8.92 5.78
C LYS A 68 0.71 10.08 5.69
N LYS A 69 1.22 11.30 5.62
CA LYS A 69 0.33 12.48 5.55
C LYS A 69 -0.48 12.52 4.27
N LYS A 70 0.13 12.16 3.16
CA LYS A 70 -0.59 12.12 1.90
C LYS A 70 -1.66 11.03 1.92
N LEU A 71 -1.31 9.90 2.46
CA LEU A 71 -2.28 8.81 2.58
C LEU A 71 -3.45 9.21 3.48
N GLU A 72 -3.15 9.85 4.61
CA GLU A 72 -4.21 10.34 5.49
C GLU A 72 -5.18 11.25 4.74
N GLN A 73 -4.63 12.17 3.96
CA GLN A 73 -5.47 13.09 3.18
C GLN A 73 -6.31 12.34 2.16
N ASP A 74 -5.68 11.39 1.46
CA ASP A 74 -6.39 10.61 0.45
C ASP A 74 -7.52 9.79 1.06
N LEU A 75 -7.28 9.19 2.21
CA LEU A 75 -8.27 8.34 2.85
C LEU A 75 -9.41 9.14 3.48
N GLN A 76 -9.20 10.42 3.76
CA GLN A 76 -10.22 11.26 4.36
C GLN A 76 -11.10 11.95 3.33
N CYS A 77 -10.81 11.81 2.05
CA CYS A 77 -11.68 12.34 1.02
C CYS A 77 -13.03 11.66 1.08
N GLU A 78 -14.08 12.40 0.75
CA GLU A 78 -15.44 11.90 0.87
C GLU A 78 -15.66 10.62 0.09
N GLY A 79 -15.20 10.60 -1.16
CA GLY A 79 -15.34 9.39 -1.98
C GLY A 79 -14.55 8.22 -1.42
N ALA A 80 -13.38 8.49 -0.85
CA ALA A 80 -12.57 7.45 -0.25
C ALA A 80 -13.26 6.85 0.96
N CYS A 81 -13.83 7.68 1.80
CA CYS A 81 -14.54 7.19 2.98
C CYS A 81 -15.71 6.29 2.58
N ALA A 82 -16.44 6.68 1.56
CA ALA A 82 -17.57 5.89 1.08
C ALA A 82 -17.09 4.53 0.54
N LEU A 83 -16.02 4.55 -0.24
CA LEU A 83 -15.47 3.31 -0.78
C LEU A 83 -15.00 2.37 0.31
N LEU A 84 -14.30 2.92 1.31
CA LEU A 84 -13.79 2.10 2.39
C LEU A 84 -14.93 1.48 3.21
N LYS A 85 -15.98 2.24 3.46
CA LYS A 85 -17.14 1.70 4.16
C LYS A 85 -17.78 0.57 3.38
N ASP A 86 -17.89 0.74 2.07
CA ASP A 86 -18.45 -0.31 1.23
C ASP A 86 -17.60 -1.57 1.26
N CYS A 87 -16.31 -1.42 1.46
CA CYS A 87 -15.39 -2.55 1.54
C CYS A 87 -15.31 -3.15 2.94
N GLY A 88 -16.00 -2.56 3.91
CA GLY A 88 -16.04 -3.09 5.25
C GLY A 88 -15.02 -2.50 6.21
N TYR A 89 -14.38 -1.40 5.84
CA TYR A 89 -13.45 -0.74 6.74
C TYR A 89 -14.22 -0.02 7.84
N GLU A 90 -13.85 -0.28 9.08
CA GLU A 90 -14.56 0.28 10.23
C GLU A 90 -13.91 1.51 10.81
N CYS A 91 -12.65 1.70 10.54
CA CYS A 91 -11.85 2.76 11.14
C CYS A 91 -11.33 3.68 10.05
N GLN A 92 -11.22 4.97 10.37
CA GLN A 92 -10.72 5.95 9.41
C GLN A 92 -9.28 6.35 9.67
N GLU A 93 -8.68 5.85 10.75
CA GLU A 93 -7.28 6.14 11.00
C GLU A 93 -6.41 5.36 10.03
N THR A 94 -5.33 6.02 9.58
CA THR A 94 -4.47 5.45 8.57
C THR A 94 -3.89 4.10 8.98
N ASP A 95 -3.37 4.00 10.20
CA ASP A 95 -2.78 2.76 10.66
C ASP A 95 -3.79 1.63 10.72
N CYS A 96 -5.00 1.95 11.14
CA CYS A 96 -6.08 0.98 11.21
C CYS A 96 -6.49 0.53 9.81
N CYS A 97 -6.56 1.46 8.88
CA CYS A 97 -6.89 1.13 7.49
C CYS A 97 -5.85 0.22 6.87
N ILE A 98 -4.58 0.49 7.14
CA ILE A 98 -3.51 -0.36 6.60
C ILE A 98 -3.61 -1.76 7.19
N ARG A 99 -3.91 -1.87 8.48
CA ARG A 99 -4.08 -3.18 9.10
C ARG A 99 -5.22 -3.95 8.46
N GLN A 100 -6.34 -3.28 8.21
CA GLN A 100 -7.46 -3.93 7.55
C GLN A 100 -7.12 -4.31 6.12
N LEU A 101 -6.34 -3.49 5.43
CA LEU A 101 -5.87 -3.83 4.10
C LEU A 101 -5.01 -5.09 4.14
N GLN A 102 -4.14 -5.21 5.14
CA GLN A 102 -3.33 -6.43 5.31
C GLN A 102 -4.22 -7.65 5.50
N GLU A 103 -5.29 -7.51 6.27
CA GLU A 103 -6.21 -8.61 6.48
C GLU A 103 -6.92 -9.01 5.18
N ARG A 104 -7.28 -8.04 4.37
CA ARG A 104 -7.94 -8.33 3.10
C ARG A 104 -6.98 -9.03 2.13
N PHE A 105 -5.72 -8.67 2.13
CA PHE A 105 -4.73 -9.39 1.34
C PHE A 105 -4.58 -10.83 1.80
N PHE A 106 -4.71 -11.04 3.10
CA PHE A 106 -4.61 -12.37 3.66
C PHE A 106 -5.80 -13.24 3.26
N GLU A 107 -6.98 -12.64 3.18
CA GLU A 107 -8.22 -13.36 2.89
C GLU A 107 -8.42 -13.67 1.42
N LYS A 108 -7.80 -12.91 0.54
CA LYS A 108 -8.02 -13.05 -0.90
C LYS A 108 -6.74 -13.38 -1.63
N ASP A 109 -6.91 -14.16 -2.70
CA ASP A 109 -5.83 -14.40 -3.64
C ASP A 109 -5.71 -13.22 -4.54
N GLY A 110 -5.07 -12.45 -4.75
CA GLY A 110 -5.02 -11.29 -5.61
C GLY A 110 -5.16 -10.01 -4.80
N PHE A 111 -5.33 -8.93 -5.48
CA PHE A 111 -5.38 -7.63 -4.85
C PHE A 111 -6.81 -7.23 -4.52
N PRO A 112 -7.04 -6.71 -3.29
CA PRO A 112 -8.34 -6.10 -2.99
C PRO A 112 -8.58 -4.94 -3.96
N HIS A 113 -9.83 -4.75 -4.37
CA HIS A 113 -10.09 -3.71 -5.36
C HIS A 113 -9.91 -2.29 -4.84
N GLU A 114 -9.89 -2.11 -3.54
CA GLU A 114 -9.64 -0.78 -2.98
C GLU A 114 -8.15 -0.43 -2.90
N VAL A 115 -7.27 -1.31 -3.35
CA VAL A 115 -5.83 -1.08 -3.23
C VAL A 115 -5.37 0.18 -3.98
N GLY A 116 -6.09 0.53 -5.06
CA GLY A 116 -5.75 1.74 -5.80
C GLY A 116 -5.84 3.00 -4.94
N LEU A 117 -6.79 3.03 -4.03
CA LEU A 117 -6.94 4.14 -3.10
C LEU A 117 -5.69 4.29 -2.23
N PHE A 118 -5.16 3.17 -1.77
CA PHE A 118 -3.96 3.19 -0.93
C PHE A 118 -2.70 3.55 -1.70
N LEU A 119 -2.75 3.49 -3.02
CA LEU A 119 -1.65 3.92 -3.87
C LEU A 119 -1.78 5.37 -4.32
N GLY A 120 -2.87 6.03 -3.96
CA GLY A 120 -3.05 7.42 -4.29
C GLY A 120 -3.68 7.66 -5.66
N TYR A 121 -4.33 6.67 -6.23
CA TYR A 121 -5.02 6.86 -7.51
C TYR A 121 -6.25 7.74 -7.29
N PRO A 122 -6.47 8.74 -8.16
CA PRO A 122 -7.62 9.61 -8.01
C PRO A 122 -8.94 8.85 -8.15
N LEU A 123 -9.89 9.20 -7.29
CA LEU A 123 -11.20 8.56 -7.33
C LEU A 123 -12.08 9.08 -8.45
N ASP A 124 -11.75 10.26 -8.96
CA ASP A 124 -12.54 10.86 -10.03
C ASP A 124 -12.14 10.37 -11.42
N LEU A 125 -11.16 9.48 -11.49
CA LEU A 125 -10.80 8.89 -12.77
C LEU A 125 -11.88 7.91 -13.22
N PRO A 126 -12.04 7.76 -14.54
CA PRO A 126 -12.99 6.78 -15.04
C PRO A 126 -12.71 5.40 -14.49
N TYR A 127 -13.75 4.64 -14.38
CA TYR A 127 -13.68 3.34 -13.77
C TYR A 127 -12.71 2.35 -14.39
N PRO A 128 -12.31 2.43 -15.64
CA PRO A 128 -11.27 1.51 -16.09
C PRO A 128 -9.99 1.54 -15.28
N PHE A 129 -9.77 2.61 -14.53
CA PHE A 129 -8.62 2.71 -13.66
C PHE A 129 -8.87 2.16 -12.27
N CYS A 130 -10.09 1.80 -11.99
CA CYS A 130 -10.45 1.22 -10.70
C CYS A 130 -10.26 -0.29 -10.80
N LEU A 131 -9.50 -0.84 -9.88
CA LEU A 131 -9.28 -2.29 -9.88
C LEU A 131 -10.56 -3.06 -9.71
N CYS A 132 -11.49 -2.48 -9.00
CA CYS A 132 -12.81 -3.06 -8.85
C CYS A 132 -13.48 -3.26 -10.20
N CYS A 133 -13.46 -2.22 -11.02
CA CYS A 133 -14.05 -2.30 -12.34
C CYS A 133 -13.34 -3.29 -13.22
N ASN A 134 -12.02 -3.28 -13.15
CA ASN A 134 -11.26 -4.23 -13.94
C ASN A 134 -11.58 -5.66 -13.55
N SER A 135 -11.77 -5.90 -12.27
CA SER A 135 -12.15 -7.22 -11.81
C SER A 135 -13.51 -7.62 -12.36
N GLN A 136 -14.43 -6.68 -12.38
CA GLN A 136 -15.76 -6.94 -12.91
C GLN A 136 -15.73 -7.23 -14.40
N LEU A 137 -14.89 -6.50 -15.11
CA LEU A 137 -14.77 -6.70 -16.54
C LEU A 137 -14.21 -8.07 -16.89
N LYS A 138 -13.41 -8.63 -16.04
CA LYS A 138 -12.86 -9.96 -16.23
C LYS A 138 -13.87 -11.04 -15.96
N ASN A 139 -14.86 -10.70 -15.25
CA ASN A 139 -15.91 -11.65 -14.91
C ASN A 139 -16.98 -11.66 -15.97
#